data_5289e7d0347c476f9f6cf4bb916d26e2
#
_entry.id   5289e7d0347c476f9f6cf4bb916d26e2
#
_cell.length_a   1.000
_cell.length_b   1.000
_cell.length_c   1.000
_cell.angle_alpha   90.00
_cell.angle_beta   90.00
_cell.angle_gamma   90.00
#
_symmetry.space_group_name_H-M   'P 1'
#
loop_
_entity.id
_entity.type
_entity.pdbx_description
1 polymer ?
#
loop_
_entity_poly.entity_id
_entity_poly.type
_entity_poly.pdbx_seq_one_letter_code
_entity_poly.pdbx_strand_id
1 'polypeptide(L)' 'MTPIMLRQLWSLIETTHATLLVNLDDATLVQWLLKQLKMNSALNGKEADLLDEYIQSRLCLIRDLAEQRLAPELM' A
#
# COMPACT_ATOMS: atom_id res chain seq x y z
N MET A 1 12.67 -5.72 7.89
CA MET A 1 11.35 -5.14 8.08
C MET A 1 10.65 -5.82 9.25
N THR A 2 10.06 -5.06 10.12
CA THR A 2 9.44 -5.61 11.32
C THR A 2 7.98 -5.99 11.06
N PRO A 3 7.42 -6.93 11.83
CA PRO A 3 6.00 -7.27 11.69
C PRO A 3 5.08 -6.07 11.94
N ILE A 4 5.51 -5.13 12.80
CA ILE A 4 4.73 -3.93 13.07
C ILE A 4 4.61 -3.07 11.82
N MET A 5 5.71 -2.93 11.08
CA MET A 5 5.71 -2.14 9.86
C MET A 5 4.81 -2.76 8.79
N LEU A 6 4.85 -4.07 8.66
CA LEU A 6 3.98 -4.76 7.72
C LEU A 6 2.51 -4.59 8.10
N ARG A 7 2.23 -4.68 9.38
CA ARG A 7 0.87 -4.49 9.87
C ARG A 7 0.38 -3.07 9.58
N GLN A 8 1.24 -2.08 9.78
CA GLN A 8 0.89 -0.69 9.51
C GLN A 8 0.64 -0.48 8.02
N LEU A 9 1.45 -1.10 7.17
CA LEU A 9 1.27 -1.00 5.73
C LEU A 9 -0.09 -1.56 5.31
N TRP A 10 -0.41 -2.77 5.74
CA TRP A 10 -1.67 -3.40 5.36
C TRP A 10 -2.87 -2.70 5.96
N SER A 11 -2.72 -2.18 7.18
CA SER A 11 -3.77 -1.38 7.80
C SER A 11 -4.03 -0.12 6.98
N LEU A 12 -2.97 0.53 6.52
CA LEU A 12 -3.09 1.72 5.67
C LEU A 12 -3.81 1.38 4.37
N ILE A 13 -3.44 0.26 3.75
CA ILE A 13 -4.06 -0.16 2.51
C ILE A 13 -5.54 -0.43 2.73
N GLU A 14 -5.90 -1.06 3.83
CA GLU A 14 -7.29 -1.35 4.14
C GLU A 14 -8.12 -0.10 4.38
N THR A 15 -7.52 0.94 4.93
CA THR A 15 -8.22 2.19 5.23
C THR A 15 -8.20 3.16 4.05
N THR A 16 -7.39 2.90 3.04
CA THR A 16 -7.32 3.74 1.85
C THR A 16 -8.47 3.38 0.91
N HIS A 17 -9.03 4.39 0.26
CA HIS A 17 -10.10 4.16 -0.70
C HIS A 17 -9.60 3.30 -1.85
N ALA A 18 -10.37 2.27 -2.19
CA ALA A 18 -9.99 1.35 -3.26
C ALA A 18 -9.84 2.07 -4.60
N THR A 19 -10.68 3.07 -4.84
CA THR A 19 -10.60 3.87 -6.06
C THR A 19 -9.22 4.50 -6.21
N LEU A 20 -8.67 5.01 -5.12
CA LEU A 20 -7.34 5.61 -5.14
C LEU A 20 -6.27 4.56 -5.47
N LEU A 21 -6.41 3.38 -4.88
CA LEU A 21 -5.44 2.31 -5.09
C LEU A 21 -5.39 1.81 -6.53
N VAL A 22 -6.52 1.84 -7.24
CA VAL A 22 -6.55 1.37 -8.63
C VAL A 22 -6.29 2.47 -9.64
N ASN A 23 -6.50 3.74 -9.28
CA ASN A 23 -6.34 4.84 -10.22
C ASN A 23 -4.93 5.38 -10.31
N LEU A 24 -4.14 5.22 -9.25
CA LEU A 24 -2.75 5.67 -9.28
C LEU A 24 -1.89 4.67 -10.05
N ASP A 25 -0.92 5.20 -10.81
CA ASP A 25 0.03 4.32 -11.46
C ASP A 25 0.98 3.72 -10.42
N ASP A 26 1.75 2.72 -10.84
CA ASP A 26 2.57 1.95 -9.91
C ASP A 26 3.53 2.83 -9.12
N ALA A 27 4.27 3.68 -9.83
CA ALA A 27 5.26 4.54 -9.17
C ALA A 27 4.60 5.51 -8.20
N THR A 28 3.50 6.13 -8.62
CA THR A 28 2.80 7.09 -7.78
C THR A 28 2.19 6.41 -6.56
N LEU A 29 1.64 5.22 -6.74
CA LEU A 29 1.05 4.47 -5.64
C LEU A 29 2.11 4.10 -4.60
N VAL A 30 3.26 3.62 -5.04
CA VAL A 30 4.35 3.28 -4.13
C VAL A 30 4.78 4.51 -3.34
N GLN A 31 4.99 5.63 -4.04
CA GLN A 31 5.42 6.87 -3.39
C GLN A 31 4.37 7.37 -2.41
N TRP A 32 3.11 7.30 -2.78
CA TRP A 32 2.03 7.75 -1.91
C TRP A 32 1.96 6.91 -0.63
N LEU A 33 2.04 5.59 -0.77
CA LEU A 33 2.01 4.70 0.39
C LEU A 33 3.20 4.94 1.31
N LEU A 34 4.39 5.12 0.73
CA LEU A 34 5.57 5.40 1.52
C LEU A 34 5.44 6.73 2.26
N LYS A 35 4.90 7.73 1.59
CA LYS A 35 4.71 9.04 2.21
C LYS A 35 3.76 8.95 3.40
N GLN A 36 2.65 8.23 3.24
CA GLN A 36 1.71 8.07 4.34
C GLN A 36 2.32 7.33 5.52
N LEU A 37 3.11 6.31 5.24
CA LEU A 37 3.78 5.57 6.29
C LEU A 37 4.81 6.43 7.02
N LYS A 38 5.53 7.27 6.28
CA LYS A 38 6.49 8.18 6.88
C LYS A 38 5.81 9.20 7.78
N MET A 39 4.61 9.63 7.42
CA MET A 39 3.85 10.57 8.25
C MET A 39 3.34 9.92 9.52
N ASN A 40 3.02 8.63 9.46
CA ASN A 40 2.48 7.91 10.60
C ASN A 40 3.56 7.28 11.48
N SER A 41 4.72 7.00 10.91
CA SER A 41 5.82 6.36 11.60
C SER A 41 7.13 6.95 11.14
N ALA A 42 8.07 7.09 12.06
CA ALA A 42 9.39 7.60 11.71
C ALA A 42 10.19 6.48 11.05
N LEU A 43 10.20 6.46 9.73
CA LEU A 43 10.98 5.50 8.96
C LEU A 43 12.35 6.08 8.63
N ASN A 44 13.40 5.29 8.82
CA ASN A 44 14.71 5.70 8.32
C ASN A 44 14.80 5.32 6.83
N GLY A 45 15.88 5.79 6.16
CA GLY A 45 16.03 5.55 4.73
C GLY A 45 16.08 4.08 4.37
N LYS A 46 16.70 3.28 5.22
CA LYS A 46 16.83 1.84 4.97
C LYS A 46 15.47 1.15 5.07
N GLU A 47 14.68 1.51 6.05
CA GLU A 47 13.35 0.95 6.20
C GLU A 47 12.44 1.37 5.05
N ALA A 48 12.56 2.61 4.62
CA ALA A 48 11.79 3.09 3.47
C ALA A 48 12.14 2.31 2.21
N ASP A 49 13.43 2.02 2.01
CA ASP A 49 13.86 1.24 0.85
C ASP A 49 13.30 -0.19 0.89
N LEU A 50 13.32 -0.81 2.05
CA LEU A 50 12.77 -2.15 2.21
C LEU A 50 11.27 -2.16 1.94
N LEU A 51 10.56 -1.17 2.44
CA LEU A 51 9.13 -1.06 2.19
C LEU A 51 8.83 -0.79 0.72
N ASP A 52 9.65 0.04 0.08
CA ASP A 52 9.52 0.32 -1.34
C ASP A 52 9.57 -0.98 -2.14
N GLU A 53 10.58 -1.79 -1.91
CA GLU A 53 10.72 -3.08 -2.59
C GLU A 53 9.55 -4.00 -2.28
N TYR A 54 9.15 -4.05 -1.03
CA TYR A 54 8.03 -4.90 -0.62
C TYR A 54 6.74 -4.48 -1.32
N ILE A 55 6.44 -3.18 -1.31
CA ILE A 55 5.23 -2.67 -1.95
C ILE A 55 5.24 -2.99 -3.44
N GLN A 56 6.38 -2.77 -4.11
CA GLN A 56 6.48 -3.06 -5.53
C GLN A 56 6.25 -4.53 -5.83
N SER A 57 6.74 -5.41 -4.98
CA SER A 57 6.54 -6.85 -5.18
C SER A 57 5.11 -7.29 -4.89
N ARG A 58 4.33 -6.46 -4.22
CA ARG A 58 2.94 -6.77 -3.86
C ARG A 58 1.92 -5.89 -4.55
N LEU A 59 2.34 -5.10 -5.52
CA LEU A 59 1.41 -4.19 -6.21
C LEU A 59 0.25 -4.94 -6.86
N CYS A 60 0.51 -6.07 -7.50
CA CYS A 60 -0.54 -6.88 -8.09
C CYS A 60 -1.58 -7.30 -7.05
N LEU A 61 -1.09 -7.75 -5.90
CA LEU A 61 -1.99 -8.17 -4.82
C LEU A 61 -2.78 -6.98 -4.27
N ILE A 62 -2.11 -5.85 -4.08
CA ILE A 62 -2.76 -4.64 -3.57
C ILE A 62 -3.87 -4.20 -4.52
N ARG A 63 -3.59 -4.18 -5.82
CA ARG A 63 -4.58 -3.79 -6.82
C ARG A 63 -5.70 -4.80 -6.91
N ASP A 64 -5.38 -6.07 -6.81
CA ASP A 64 -6.38 -7.14 -6.80
C ASP A 64 -7.37 -6.96 -5.66
N LEU A 65 -6.85 -6.74 -4.46
CA LEU A 65 -7.69 -6.52 -3.29
C LEU A 65 -8.55 -5.27 -3.45
N ALA A 66 -7.97 -4.20 -4.01
CA ALA A 66 -8.71 -2.97 -4.23
C ALA A 66 -9.82 -3.18 -5.25
N GLU A 67 -9.54 -3.89 -6.33
CA GLU A 67 -10.54 -4.19 -7.35
C GLU A 67 -11.67 -5.03 -6.81
N GLN A 68 -11.36 -5.99 -5.95
CA GLN A 68 -12.39 -6.80 -5.31
C GLN A 68 -13.30 -5.95 -4.43
N ARG A 69 -12.76 -4.94 -3.77
CA ARG A 69 -13.55 -4.03 -2.95
C ARG A 69 -14.46 -3.15 -3.78
N LEU A 70 -14.04 -2.83 -5.00
CA LEU A 70 -14.83 -1.99 -5.92
C LEU A 70 -15.81 -2.81 -6.73
N ALA A 71 -15.53 -4.09 -6.97
CA ALA A 71 -16.39 -4.95 -7.78
C ALA A 71 -17.73 -5.12 -7.10
N PRO A 72 -18.84 -4.92 -7.82
CA PRO A 72 -20.15 -5.18 -7.25
C PRO A 72 -20.33 -6.68 -7.01
N GLU A 73 -21.13 -6.99 -6.03
CA GLU A 73 -21.48 -8.37 -5.76
C GLU A 73 -22.47 -8.84 -6.80
N LEU A 74 -21.99 -9.57 -7.76
CA LEU A 74 -22.83 -10.03 -8.87
C LEU A 74 -23.33 -11.43 -8.63
N MET A 75 -24.00 -11.62 -7.58
CA MET A 75 -24.52 -12.93 -7.26
C MET A 75 -25.99 -13.03 -7.59
#